data_c0d5bff3d368c5a50ef82cc6a665e554
#
_entry.id   c0d5bff3d368c5a50ef82cc6a665e554
#
_cell.length_a   1.000
_cell.length_b   1.000
_cell.length_c   1.000
_cell.angle_alpha   90.00
_cell.angle_beta   90.00
_cell.angle_gamma   90.00
#
_symmetry.space_group_name_H-M   'P 1'
#
loop_
_entity.id
_entity.type
_entity.pdbx_description
1 polymer ?
#
loop_
_entity_poly.entity_id
_entity_poly.type
_entity_poly.pdbx_seq_one_letter_code
_entity_poly.pdbx_strand_id
1 'polypeptide(L)'
;DINWEYWPVKDNELRWQLHRHKWFTPMGKAYRISGDEKYAKEWAFQYLDWIKKNPLTQVKKEEFELVSAGEIRDNADNVRFAWRPLEVSNRLQDQTGQFLLFCASKAFTPEFLTEFLVNYHRHGEFILSNYSDEGNHLLFEAQRMVYAGVFFPKFKDAATWRESGINILNREIKKQVYNDGGQYELDPHYHLAAINIFCKALRMADCNGFRNEFPAEYLDTIKSMIEFYTNICFPDYTNPCFSDAK
;
A
#
# COMPACT_ATOMS: atom_id res chain seq x y z
N ASP A 1 15.61 -21.32 1.03
CA ASP A 1 14.27 -21.26 0.42
C ASP A 1 13.24 -20.74 1.41
N ILE A 2 12.43 -19.75 0.99
CA ILE A 2 11.30 -19.28 1.78
C ILE A 2 10.08 -20.12 1.44
N ASN A 3 9.37 -20.57 2.49
CA ASN A 3 8.05 -21.17 2.33
C ASN A 3 7.00 -20.04 2.30
N TRP A 4 6.58 -19.61 1.11
CA TRP A 4 5.58 -18.55 0.92
C TRP A 4 4.15 -18.98 1.27
N GLU A 5 3.94 -20.27 1.56
CA GLU A 5 2.69 -20.83 2.04
C GLU A 5 2.69 -21.08 3.55
N TYR A 6 3.72 -20.57 4.26
CA TYR A 6 3.87 -20.79 5.70
C TYR A 6 2.70 -20.20 6.50
N TRP A 7 2.00 -21.09 7.16
CA TRP A 7 0.78 -20.77 7.90
C TRP A 7 0.66 -21.65 9.16
N PRO A 8 1.52 -21.42 10.17
CA PRO A 8 1.62 -22.27 11.37
C PRO A 8 0.40 -22.17 12.30
N VAL A 9 -0.34 -21.07 12.22
CA VAL A 9 -1.59 -20.83 12.92
C VAL A 9 -2.62 -20.35 11.90
N LYS A 10 -3.88 -20.76 12.05
CA LYS A 10 -4.95 -20.39 11.12
C LYS A 10 -5.40 -18.93 11.34
N ASP A 11 -4.47 -18.03 11.21
CA ASP A 11 -4.68 -16.59 11.23
C ASP A 11 -4.25 -16.02 9.87
N ASN A 12 -5.21 -15.48 9.13
CA ASN A 12 -4.96 -14.93 7.80
C ASN A 12 -4.01 -13.73 7.84
N GLU A 13 -4.02 -12.92 8.92
CA GLU A 13 -3.13 -11.77 9.04
C GLU A 13 -1.67 -12.20 9.02
N LEU A 14 -1.29 -13.30 9.68
CA LEU A 14 0.07 -13.82 9.63
C LEU A 14 0.50 -14.14 8.19
N ARG A 15 -0.39 -14.75 7.41
CA ARG A 15 -0.11 -15.11 6.02
C ARG A 15 -0.04 -13.87 5.12
N TRP A 16 -0.91 -12.90 5.31
CA TRP A 16 -0.85 -11.62 4.60
C TRP A 16 0.43 -10.85 4.88
N GLN A 17 0.89 -10.82 6.15
CA GLN A 17 2.15 -10.16 6.53
C GLN A 17 3.36 -10.76 5.79
N LEU A 18 3.38 -12.07 5.57
CA LEU A 18 4.41 -12.74 4.78
C LEU A 18 4.47 -12.17 3.34
N HIS A 19 3.32 -11.88 2.72
CA HIS A 19 3.25 -11.36 1.36
C HIS A 19 3.43 -9.85 1.25
N ARG A 20 3.50 -9.10 2.35
CA ARG A 20 3.81 -7.66 2.36
C ARG A 20 5.29 -7.35 2.22
N HIS A 21 6.17 -8.31 2.46
CA HIS A 21 7.64 -8.20 2.34
C HIS A 21 8.26 -7.07 3.18
N LYS A 22 7.70 -6.79 4.36
CA LYS A 22 8.12 -5.64 5.19
C LYS A 22 9.61 -5.67 5.59
N TRP A 23 10.23 -6.84 5.65
CA TRP A 23 11.66 -7.00 5.97
C TRP A 23 12.61 -6.55 4.84
N PHE A 24 12.13 -6.37 3.59
CA PHE A 24 12.98 -5.88 2.50
C PHE A 24 13.46 -4.44 2.74
N THR A 25 12.65 -3.59 3.36
CA THR A 25 13.06 -2.22 3.70
C THR A 25 14.18 -2.17 4.74
N PRO A 26 14.14 -2.90 5.88
CA PRO A 26 15.29 -3.06 6.77
C PRO A 26 16.55 -3.60 6.08
N MET A 27 16.42 -4.58 5.18
CA MET A 27 17.57 -5.08 4.40
C MET A 27 18.20 -3.97 3.55
N GLY A 28 17.37 -3.15 2.88
CA GLY A 28 17.85 -2.02 2.09
C GLY A 28 18.56 -0.95 2.95
N LYS A 29 18.03 -0.66 4.13
CA LYS A 29 18.69 0.23 5.09
C LYS A 29 20.03 -0.33 5.55
N ALA A 30 20.09 -1.62 5.85
CA ALA A 30 21.34 -2.30 6.22
C ALA A 30 22.37 -2.25 5.09
N TYR A 31 21.97 -2.46 3.85
CA TYR A 31 22.82 -2.27 2.67
C TYR A 31 23.35 -0.84 2.57
N ARG A 32 22.50 0.17 2.70
CA ARG A 32 22.91 1.60 2.59
C ARG A 32 23.89 2.03 3.70
N ILE A 33 23.77 1.46 4.89
CA ILE A 33 24.66 1.77 6.03
C ILE A 33 26.00 1.04 5.91
N SER A 34 25.98 -0.26 5.53
CA SER A 34 27.17 -1.11 5.57
C SER A 34 27.93 -1.19 4.24
N GLY A 35 27.26 -0.92 3.11
CA GLY A 35 27.79 -1.22 1.78
C GLY A 35 27.91 -2.71 1.46
N ASP A 36 27.42 -3.59 2.34
CA ASP A 36 27.56 -5.04 2.17
C ASP A 36 26.53 -5.57 1.17
N GLU A 37 27.03 -6.00 0.03
CA GLU A 37 26.23 -6.51 -1.10
C GLU A 37 25.41 -7.76 -0.75
N LYS A 38 25.68 -8.44 0.37
CA LYS A 38 24.89 -9.62 0.77
C LYS A 38 23.40 -9.27 0.94
N TYR A 39 23.10 -8.10 1.49
CA TYR A 39 21.71 -7.65 1.70
C TYR A 39 20.98 -7.42 0.38
N ALA A 40 21.65 -6.82 -0.59
CA ALA A 40 21.05 -6.58 -1.91
C ALA A 40 20.89 -7.87 -2.73
N LYS A 41 21.90 -8.77 -2.66
CA LYS A 41 21.83 -10.09 -3.30
C LYS A 41 20.69 -10.92 -2.72
N GLU A 42 20.57 -10.94 -1.41
CA GLU A 42 19.50 -11.69 -0.74
C GLU A 42 18.11 -11.11 -1.04
N TRP A 43 17.98 -9.76 -1.05
CA TRP A 43 16.74 -9.11 -1.49
C TRP A 43 16.35 -9.49 -2.92
N ALA A 44 17.29 -9.39 -3.87
CA ALA A 44 17.04 -9.73 -5.26
C ALA A 44 16.65 -11.21 -5.43
N PHE A 45 17.34 -12.10 -4.71
CA PHE A 45 17.03 -13.53 -4.70
C PHE A 45 15.61 -13.80 -4.17
N GLN A 46 15.26 -13.25 -3.00
CA GLN A 46 13.94 -13.45 -2.40
C GLN A 46 12.81 -12.83 -3.24
N TYR A 47 13.06 -11.66 -3.85
CA TYR A 47 12.11 -11.01 -4.74
C TYR A 47 11.78 -11.88 -5.95
N LEU A 48 12.81 -12.41 -6.64
CA LEU A 48 12.64 -13.29 -7.80
C LEU A 48 12.01 -14.64 -7.41
N ASP A 49 12.39 -15.20 -6.25
CA ASP A 49 11.80 -16.44 -5.73
C ASP A 49 10.30 -16.25 -5.47
N TRP A 50 9.91 -15.10 -4.90
CA TRP A 50 8.50 -14.78 -4.67
C TRP A 50 7.71 -14.67 -5.99
N ILE A 51 8.22 -13.95 -6.98
CA ILE A 51 7.57 -13.81 -8.29
C ILE A 51 7.33 -15.19 -8.93
N LYS A 52 8.35 -16.04 -8.87
CA LYS A 52 8.31 -17.39 -9.46
C LYS A 52 7.30 -18.30 -8.76
N LYS A 53 7.23 -18.24 -7.43
CA LYS A 53 6.38 -19.12 -6.63
C LYS A 53 4.95 -18.61 -6.43
N ASN A 54 4.72 -17.33 -6.70
CA ASN A 54 3.40 -16.71 -6.56
C ASN A 54 2.95 -16.02 -7.86
N PRO A 55 2.84 -16.77 -8.98
CA PRO A 55 2.38 -16.20 -10.23
C PRO A 55 0.94 -15.71 -10.08
N LEU A 56 0.63 -14.57 -10.71
CA LEU A 56 -0.75 -14.10 -10.80
C LEU A 56 -1.53 -15.05 -11.74
N THR A 57 -2.50 -15.73 -11.18
CA THR A 57 -3.48 -16.52 -11.92
C THR A 57 -4.82 -15.78 -11.97
N GLN A 58 -5.77 -16.28 -12.76
CA GLN A 58 -7.11 -15.69 -12.77
C GLN A 58 -7.83 -16.03 -11.46
N VAL A 59 -8.08 -14.99 -10.65
CA VAL A 59 -8.88 -15.06 -9.43
C VAL A 59 -9.98 -14.02 -9.54
N LYS A 60 -11.20 -14.39 -9.20
CA LYS A 60 -12.33 -13.46 -9.22
C LYS A 60 -12.23 -12.52 -8.01
N LYS A 61 -12.70 -11.28 -8.17
CA LYS A 61 -12.67 -10.27 -7.10
C LYS A 61 -13.34 -10.78 -5.82
N GLU A 62 -14.47 -11.44 -5.94
CA GLU A 62 -15.26 -11.98 -4.83
C GLU A 62 -14.47 -13.00 -3.98
N GLU A 63 -13.53 -13.72 -4.58
CA GLU A 63 -12.70 -14.69 -3.86
C GLU A 63 -11.71 -14.01 -2.91
N PHE A 64 -11.24 -12.79 -3.22
CA PHE A 64 -10.43 -12.00 -2.29
C PHE A 64 -11.24 -11.51 -1.09
N GLU A 65 -12.52 -11.21 -1.29
CA GLU A 65 -13.45 -10.81 -0.23
C GLU A 65 -13.71 -11.97 0.73
N LEU A 66 -13.93 -13.18 0.21
CA LEU A 66 -14.10 -14.39 1.03
C LEU A 66 -12.86 -14.68 1.90
N VAL A 67 -11.65 -14.47 1.36
CA VAL A 67 -10.41 -14.56 2.15
C VAL A 67 -10.37 -13.49 3.23
N SER A 68 -10.78 -12.27 2.90
CA SER A 68 -10.80 -11.14 3.84
C SER A 68 -11.79 -11.37 4.98
N ALA A 69 -12.95 -11.96 4.69
CA ALA A 69 -13.95 -12.35 5.67
C ALA A 69 -13.53 -13.58 6.51
N GLY A 70 -12.40 -14.23 6.18
CA GLY A 70 -11.92 -15.44 6.87
C GLY A 70 -12.69 -16.71 6.54
N GLU A 71 -13.46 -16.71 5.47
CA GLU A 71 -14.24 -17.87 5.02
C GLU A 71 -13.38 -18.90 4.30
N ILE A 72 -12.29 -18.47 3.63
CA ILE A 72 -11.29 -19.36 3.03
C ILE A 72 -10.12 -19.51 3.99
N ARG A 73 -9.91 -20.73 4.48
CA ARG A 73 -8.90 -21.06 5.50
C ARG A 73 -8.04 -22.26 5.15
N ASP A 74 -7.97 -22.65 3.89
CA ASP A 74 -7.13 -23.74 3.42
C ASP A 74 -5.90 -23.21 2.65
N ASN A 75 -4.93 -24.09 2.40
CA ASN A 75 -3.71 -23.79 1.66
C ASN A 75 -3.85 -24.01 0.16
N ALA A 76 -5.01 -24.40 -0.32
CA ALA A 76 -5.18 -24.91 -1.68
C ALA A 76 -4.85 -23.87 -2.76
N ASP A 77 -4.88 -22.57 -2.41
CA ASP A 77 -4.61 -21.54 -3.37
C ASP A 77 -3.97 -20.30 -2.73
N ASN A 78 -2.64 -20.29 -2.72
CA ASN A 78 -1.86 -19.20 -2.17
C ASN A 78 -2.04 -17.87 -2.93
N VAL A 79 -2.51 -17.88 -4.18
CA VAL A 79 -2.69 -16.68 -4.99
C VAL A 79 -3.68 -15.71 -4.35
N ARG A 80 -4.74 -16.19 -3.70
CA ARG A 80 -5.73 -15.37 -3.01
C ARG A 80 -5.15 -14.59 -1.83
N PHE A 81 -4.12 -15.12 -1.19
CA PHE A 81 -3.39 -14.44 -0.11
C PHE A 81 -2.31 -13.52 -0.65
N ALA A 82 -1.51 -14.01 -1.60
CA ALA A 82 -0.40 -13.28 -2.19
C ALA A 82 -0.87 -12.07 -3.00
N TRP A 83 -2.00 -12.17 -3.69
CA TRP A 83 -2.54 -11.16 -4.60
C TRP A 83 -3.80 -10.46 -4.08
N ARG A 84 -4.15 -10.59 -2.80
CA ARG A 84 -5.21 -9.75 -2.23
C ARG A 84 -4.88 -8.27 -2.44
N PRO A 85 -5.83 -7.42 -2.88
CA PRO A 85 -5.57 -6.03 -3.28
C PRO A 85 -4.78 -5.21 -2.25
N LEU A 86 -5.13 -5.29 -0.98
CA LEU A 86 -4.41 -4.59 0.08
C LEU A 86 -2.92 -4.99 0.14
N GLU A 87 -2.59 -6.28 0.03
CA GLU A 87 -1.20 -6.78 0.05
C GLU A 87 -0.44 -6.35 -1.20
N VAL A 88 -1.09 -6.40 -2.36
CA VAL A 88 -0.52 -5.89 -3.62
C VAL A 88 -0.21 -4.40 -3.50
N SER A 89 -1.13 -3.62 -2.96
CA SER A 89 -0.94 -2.18 -2.77
C SER A 89 0.19 -1.88 -1.77
N ASN A 90 0.33 -2.67 -0.70
CA ASN A 90 1.47 -2.58 0.24
C ASN A 90 2.80 -2.77 -0.49
N ARG A 91 2.92 -3.86 -1.29
CA ARG A 91 4.12 -4.11 -2.07
C ARG A 91 4.40 -3.01 -3.08
N LEU A 92 3.37 -2.52 -3.77
CA LEU A 92 3.50 -1.44 -4.75
C LEU A 92 4.16 -0.19 -4.15
N GLN A 93 3.75 0.23 -2.96
CA GLN A 93 4.37 1.36 -2.27
C GLN A 93 5.77 1.03 -1.76
N ASP A 94 5.95 -0.11 -1.10
CA ASP A 94 7.24 -0.46 -0.48
C ASP A 94 8.34 -0.67 -1.54
N GLN A 95 7.98 -1.16 -2.73
CA GLN A 95 8.90 -1.35 -3.85
C GLN A 95 9.51 -0.03 -4.35
N THR A 96 8.81 1.11 -4.23
CA THR A 96 9.41 2.42 -4.55
C THR A 96 10.58 2.73 -3.62
N GLY A 97 10.40 2.50 -2.32
CA GLY A 97 11.46 2.66 -1.33
C GLY A 97 12.62 1.67 -1.54
N GLN A 98 12.30 0.42 -1.83
CA GLN A 98 13.29 -0.63 -2.11
C GLN A 98 14.11 -0.29 -3.37
N PHE A 99 13.45 0.20 -4.43
CA PHE A 99 14.16 0.68 -5.62
C PHE A 99 15.22 1.72 -5.26
N LEU A 100 14.85 2.75 -4.50
CA LEU A 100 15.79 3.81 -4.09
C LEU A 100 16.92 3.28 -3.18
N LEU A 101 16.63 2.30 -2.34
CA LEU A 101 17.64 1.74 -1.44
C LEU A 101 18.67 0.87 -2.16
N PHE A 102 18.26 0.13 -3.19
CA PHE A 102 19.09 -0.89 -3.82
C PHE A 102 19.60 -0.54 -5.23
N CYS A 103 19.12 0.54 -5.88
CA CYS A 103 19.45 0.87 -7.27
C CYS A 103 20.94 1.08 -7.54
N ALA A 104 21.77 1.35 -6.51
CA ALA A 104 23.23 1.49 -6.64
C ALA A 104 23.98 0.16 -6.42
N SER A 105 23.28 -0.92 -6.08
CA SER A 105 23.89 -2.24 -5.85
C SER A 105 24.29 -2.93 -7.15
N LYS A 106 25.38 -3.71 -7.11
CA LYS A 106 25.75 -4.60 -8.21
C LYS A 106 24.75 -5.73 -8.47
N ALA A 107 23.92 -6.07 -7.47
CA ALA A 107 22.83 -7.04 -7.62
C ALA A 107 21.65 -6.47 -8.42
N PHE A 108 21.58 -5.15 -8.61
CA PHE A 108 20.57 -4.47 -9.39
C PHE A 108 20.97 -4.45 -10.88
N THR A 109 21.08 -5.66 -11.47
CA THR A 109 21.48 -5.84 -12.87
C THR A 109 20.37 -5.39 -13.82
N PRO A 110 20.68 -5.15 -15.14
CA PRO A 110 19.64 -4.84 -16.13
C PRO A 110 18.53 -5.90 -16.21
N GLU A 111 18.89 -7.17 -16.06
CA GLU A 111 17.93 -8.29 -16.05
C GLU A 111 17.02 -8.23 -14.84
N PHE A 112 17.58 -8.00 -13.65
CA PHE A 112 16.80 -7.81 -12.44
C PHE A 112 15.88 -6.58 -12.53
N LEU A 113 16.40 -5.46 -13.03
CA LEU A 113 15.62 -4.25 -13.25
C LEU A 113 14.42 -4.51 -14.17
N THR A 114 14.62 -5.29 -15.24
CA THR A 114 13.54 -5.64 -16.16
C THR A 114 12.44 -6.43 -15.43
N GLU A 115 12.81 -7.48 -14.68
CA GLU A 115 11.85 -8.26 -13.90
C GLU A 115 11.15 -7.43 -12.84
N PHE A 116 11.89 -6.54 -12.16
CA PHE A 116 11.33 -5.63 -11.18
C PHE A 116 10.29 -4.71 -11.79
N LEU A 117 10.59 -4.04 -12.91
CA LEU A 117 9.68 -3.10 -13.58
C LEU A 117 8.45 -3.82 -14.17
N VAL A 118 8.63 -4.99 -14.77
CA VAL A 118 7.51 -5.80 -15.28
C VAL A 118 6.58 -6.20 -14.14
N ASN A 119 7.14 -6.65 -13.03
CA ASN A 119 6.33 -7.05 -11.88
C ASN A 119 5.68 -5.85 -11.19
N TYR A 120 6.38 -4.72 -11.09
CA TYR A 120 5.81 -3.47 -10.58
C TYR A 120 4.61 -3.03 -11.42
N HIS A 121 4.75 -3.02 -12.74
CA HIS A 121 3.67 -2.71 -13.67
C HIS A 121 2.48 -3.65 -13.47
N ARG A 122 2.72 -4.96 -13.35
CA ARG A 122 1.69 -5.97 -13.08
C ARG A 122 0.91 -5.67 -11.79
N HIS A 123 1.58 -5.21 -10.73
CA HIS A 123 0.93 -4.80 -9.50
C HIS A 123 0.01 -3.59 -9.71
N GLY A 124 0.45 -2.58 -10.46
CA GLY A 124 -0.36 -1.41 -10.79
C GLY A 124 -1.63 -1.77 -11.58
N GLU A 125 -1.48 -2.55 -12.65
CA GLU A 125 -2.61 -3.01 -13.47
C GLU A 125 -3.58 -3.89 -12.66
N PHE A 126 -3.04 -4.72 -11.77
CA PHE A 126 -3.88 -5.53 -10.90
C PHE A 126 -4.73 -4.67 -9.97
N ILE A 127 -4.16 -3.68 -9.29
CA ILE A 127 -4.92 -2.76 -8.42
C ILE A 127 -5.96 -1.98 -9.23
N LEU A 128 -5.58 -1.45 -10.40
CA LEU A 128 -6.50 -0.70 -11.26
C LEU A 128 -7.79 -1.49 -11.57
N SER A 129 -7.66 -2.81 -11.71
CA SER A 129 -8.77 -3.71 -12.03
C SER A 129 -9.48 -4.32 -10.81
N ASN A 130 -8.92 -4.20 -9.61
CA ASN A 130 -9.36 -4.95 -8.42
C ASN A 130 -9.42 -4.09 -7.15
N TYR A 131 -9.70 -2.80 -7.25
CA TYR A 131 -9.91 -1.97 -6.08
C TYR A 131 -10.95 -2.58 -5.12
N SER A 132 -10.71 -2.46 -3.83
CA SER A 132 -11.74 -2.68 -2.81
C SER A 132 -12.93 -1.75 -3.05
N ASP A 133 -14.14 -2.15 -2.62
CA ASP A 133 -15.34 -1.36 -2.93
C ASP A 133 -15.43 -0.10 -2.06
N GLU A 134 -14.97 -0.15 -0.81
CA GLU A 134 -15.04 0.96 0.13
C GLU A 134 -14.06 0.79 1.31
N GLY A 135 -14.17 1.68 2.29
CA GLY A 135 -13.43 1.63 3.53
C GLY A 135 -11.97 2.03 3.40
N ASN A 136 -11.21 1.74 4.46
CA ASN A 136 -9.80 2.13 4.54
C ASN A 136 -8.92 1.36 3.54
N HIS A 137 -9.28 0.13 3.15
CA HIS A 137 -8.54 -0.62 2.14
C HIS A 137 -8.52 0.15 0.81
N LEU A 138 -9.69 0.63 0.35
CA LEU A 138 -9.80 1.45 -0.85
C LEU A 138 -8.96 2.72 -0.76
N LEU A 139 -8.94 3.39 0.41
CA LEU A 139 -8.10 4.57 0.62
C LEU A 139 -6.61 4.26 0.48
N PHE A 140 -6.15 3.15 1.09
CA PHE A 140 -4.76 2.71 0.96
C PHE A 140 -4.39 2.40 -0.49
N GLU A 141 -5.22 1.65 -1.18
CA GLU A 141 -5.01 1.26 -2.57
C GLU A 141 -4.93 2.49 -3.48
N ALA A 142 -5.88 3.41 -3.35
CA ALA A 142 -5.93 4.64 -4.13
C ALA A 142 -4.70 5.54 -3.89
N GLN A 143 -4.30 5.75 -2.63
CA GLN A 143 -3.12 6.53 -2.29
C GLN A 143 -1.85 5.94 -2.91
N ARG A 144 -1.72 4.61 -2.92
CA ARG A 144 -0.55 3.92 -3.47
C ARG A 144 -0.51 3.95 -4.98
N MET A 145 -1.67 4.00 -5.64
CA MET A 145 -1.75 4.22 -7.08
C MET A 145 -1.33 5.64 -7.48
N VAL A 146 -1.63 6.66 -6.66
CA VAL A 146 -1.06 8.01 -6.85
C VAL A 146 0.46 7.94 -6.80
N TYR A 147 1.03 7.26 -5.79
CA TYR A 147 2.49 7.08 -5.68
C TYR A 147 3.08 6.38 -6.89
N ALA A 148 2.48 5.27 -7.32
CA ALA A 148 2.98 4.49 -8.46
C ALA A 148 3.04 5.31 -9.75
N GLY A 149 1.96 6.04 -10.06
CA GLY A 149 1.88 6.86 -11.25
C GLY A 149 2.79 8.09 -11.23
N VAL A 150 3.14 8.60 -10.04
CA VAL A 150 4.09 9.71 -9.89
C VAL A 150 5.54 9.21 -9.90
N PHE A 151 5.84 8.11 -9.21
CA PHE A 151 7.20 7.62 -9.03
C PHE A 151 7.82 7.06 -10.33
N PHE A 152 7.04 6.34 -11.12
CA PHE A 152 7.48 5.82 -12.42
C PHE A 152 6.72 6.49 -13.60
N PRO A 153 6.95 7.78 -13.88
CA PRO A 153 6.16 8.54 -14.85
C PRO A 153 6.37 8.09 -16.30
N LYS A 154 7.32 7.19 -16.56
CA LYS A 154 7.61 6.64 -17.89
C LYS A 154 6.81 5.38 -18.23
N PHE A 155 6.10 4.80 -17.30
CA PHE A 155 5.12 3.78 -17.66
C PHE A 155 4.00 4.41 -18.50
N LYS A 156 3.55 3.69 -19.52
CA LYS A 156 2.46 4.15 -20.40
C LYS A 156 1.16 4.41 -19.62
N ASP A 157 0.95 3.66 -18.52
CA ASP A 157 -0.26 3.69 -17.70
C ASP A 157 -0.10 4.58 -16.44
N ALA A 158 1.04 5.24 -16.26
CA ALA A 158 1.35 6.05 -15.08
C ALA A 158 0.31 7.14 -14.81
N ALA A 159 -0.13 7.86 -15.85
CA ALA A 159 -1.17 8.88 -15.72
C ALA A 159 -2.50 8.27 -15.27
N THR A 160 -2.91 7.16 -15.88
CA THR A 160 -4.14 6.43 -15.52
C THR A 160 -4.13 5.99 -14.06
N TRP A 161 -3.01 5.45 -13.57
CA TRP A 161 -2.86 5.04 -12.17
C TRP A 161 -3.01 6.24 -11.22
N ARG A 162 -2.30 7.34 -11.49
CA ARG A 162 -2.38 8.57 -10.69
C ARG A 162 -3.81 9.13 -10.66
N GLU A 163 -4.39 9.32 -11.83
CA GLU A 163 -5.73 9.91 -11.98
C GLU A 163 -6.81 9.04 -11.33
N SER A 164 -6.75 7.72 -11.49
CA SER A 164 -7.64 6.77 -10.83
C SER A 164 -7.56 6.92 -9.30
N GLY A 165 -6.35 6.91 -8.74
CA GLY A 165 -6.16 7.07 -7.30
C GLY A 165 -6.68 8.41 -6.78
N ILE A 166 -6.38 9.52 -7.48
CA ILE A 166 -6.82 10.87 -7.10
C ILE A 166 -8.36 10.98 -7.16
N ASN A 167 -8.98 10.45 -8.21
CA ASN A 167 -10.45 10.49 -8.35
C ASN A 167 -11.14 9.71 -7.22
N ILE A 168 -10.62 8.54 -6.84
CA ILE A 168 -11.11 7.78 -5.70
C ILE A 168 -10.98 8.60 -4.41
N LEU A 169 -9.79 9.14 -4.12
CA LEU A 169 -9.55 9.91 -2.90
C LEU A 169 -10.43 11.16 -2.82
N ASN A 170 -10.63 11.88 -3.94
CA ASN A 170 -11.52 13.04 -4.02
C ASN A 170 -12.99 12.68 -3.75
N ARG A 171 -13.41 11.48 -4.12
CA ARG A 171 -14.75 10.97 -3.82
C ARG A 171 -14.84 10.52 -2.35
N GLU A 172 -13.89 9.72 -1.91
CA GLU A 172 -13.95 9.08 -0.60
C GLU A 172 -13.78 10.07 0.56
N ILE A 173 -13.00 11.14 0.40
CA ILE A 173 -12.89 12.15 1.46
C ILE A 173 -14.25 12.82 1.75
N LYS A 174 -15.07 13.02 0.71
CA LYS A 174 -16.42 13.57 0.86
C LYS A 174 -17.41 12.57 1.44
N LYS A 175 -17.21 11.26 1.18
CA LYS A 175 -18.06 10.17 1.68
C LYS A 175 -17.75 9.82 3.13
N GLN A 176 -16.47 9.82 3.51
CA GLN A 176 -16.00 9.26 4.76
C GLN A 176 -15.79 10.28 5.87
N VAL A 177 -15.84 11.57 5.57
CA VAL A 177 -15.59 12.64 6.56
C VAL A 177 -16.85 13.46 6.78
N TYR A 178 -17.27 13.56 8.03
CA TYR A 178 -18.42 14.38 8.44
C TYR A 178 -18.08 15.88 8.43
N ASN A 179 -19.11 16.72 8.54
CA ASN A 179 -18.97 18.17 8.49
C ASN A 179 -18.11 18.74 9.63
N ASP A 180 -18.01 18.04 10.75
CA ASP A 180 -17.17 18.39 11.90
C ASP A 180 -15.71 17.91 11.77
N GLY A 181 -15.40 17.21 10.70
CA GLY A 181 -14.08 16.61 10.44
C GLY A 181 -13.92 15.18 10.94
N GLY A 182 -14.88 14.62 11.64
CA GLY A 182 -14.84 13.24 12.12
C GLY A 182 -14.88 12.23 10.97
N GLN A 183 -14.06 11.18 11.02
CA GLN A 183 -14.08 10.10 10.04
C GLN A 183 -15.16 9.08 10.44
N TYR A 184 -15.89 8.54 9.45
CA TYR A 184 -17.14 7.80 9.64
C TYR A 184 -17.02 6.47 10.42
N GLU A 185 -15.83 5.87 10.51
CA GLU A 185 -15.59 4.67 11.33
C GLU A 185 -15.59 4.98 12.83
N LEU A 186 -15.53 6.26 13.22
CA LEU A 186 -15.56 6.75 14.61
C LEU A 186 -14.49 6.12 15.51
N ASP A 187 -13.36 5.77 14.92
CA ASP A 187 -12.21 5.20 15.59
C ASP A 187 -11.02 6.17 15.48
N PRO A 188 -10.42 6.61 16.59
CA PRO A 188 -9.32 7.58 16.56
C PRO A 188 -8.09 7.08 15.79
N HIS A 189 -7.80 5.78 15.83
CA HIS A 189 -6.67 5.18 15.12
C HIS A 189 -6.91 5.18 13.59
N TYR A 190 -8.10 4.75 13.14
CA TYR A 190 -8.46 4.79 11.72
C TYR A 190 -8.64 6.22 11.22
N HIS A 191 -9.13 7.13 12.06
CA HIS A 191 -9.18 8.56 11.74
C HIS A 191 -7.78 9.11 11.43
N LEU A 192 -6.79 8.84 12.29
CA LEU A 192 -5.41 9.25 12.06
C LEU A 192 -4.80 8.58 10.81
N ALA A 193 -5.12 7.31 10.56
CA ALA A 193 -4.72 6.62 9.35
C ALA A 193 -5.29 7.29 8.10
N ALA A 194 -6.56 7.67 8.10
CA ALA A 194 -7.21 8.38 6.98
C ALA A 194 -6.56 9.76 6.73
N ILE A 195 -6.29 10.56 7.79
CA ILE A 195 -5.54 11.81 7.66
C ILE A 195 -4.20 11.57 6.96
N ASN A 196 -3.45 10.56 7.41
CA ASN A 196 -2.15 10.24 6.83
C ASN A 196 -2.25 9.85 5.34
N ILE A 197 -3.26 9.08 4.96
CA ILE A 197 -3.49 8.66 3.58
C ILE A 197 -3.76 9.89 2.70
N PHE A 198 -4.71 10.74 3.10
CA PHE A 198 -5.09 11.93 2.34
C PHE A 198 -3.94 12.93 2.26
N CYS A 199 -3.22 13.19 3.36
CA CYS A 199 -2.05 14.06 3.37
C CYS A 199 -0.93 13.55 2.46
N LYS A 200 -0.62 12.26 2.52
CA LYS A 200 0.46 11.67 1.72
C LYS A 200 0.18 11.75 0.23
N ALA A 201 -1.06 11.45 -0.19
CA ALA A 201 -1.44 11.55 -1.59
C ALA A 201 -1.33 12.99 -2.10
N LEU A 202 -1.89 13.95 -1.35
CA LEU A 202 -1.83 15.37 -1.68
C LEU A 202 -0.38 15.86 -1.77
N ARG A 203 0.45 15.53 -0.78
CA ARG A 203 1.87 15.92 -0.75
C ARG A 203 2.64 15.33 -1.92
N MET A 204 2.40 14.04 -2.26
CA MET A 204 3.05 13.40 -3.40
C MET A 204 2.71 14.12 -4.71
N ALA A 205 1.45 14.46 -4.91
CA ALA A 205 1.00 15.21 -6.07
C ALA A 205 1.58 16.65 -6.09
N ASP A 206 1.54 17.36 -4.97
CA ASP A 206 2.01 18.74 -4.85
C ASP A 206 3.52 18.86 -5.16
N CYS A 207 4.33 17.98 -4.57
CA CYS A 207 5.77 17.95 -4.81
C CYS A 207 6.17 17.62 -6.27
N ASN A 208 5.23 17.09 -7.07
CA ASN A 208 5.48 16.66 -8.45
C ASN A 208 4.65 17.41 -9.51
N GLY A 209 4.01 18.52 -9.14
CA GLY A 209 3.30 19.40 -10.09
C GLY A 209 1.86 18.96 -10.41
N PHE A 210 1.27 18.05 -9.64
CA PHE A 210 -0.09 17.57 -9.81
C PHE A 210 -1.08 18.09 -8.75
N ARG A 211 -0.72 19.16 -8.02
CA ARG A 211 -1.55 19.75 -6.95
C ARG A 211 -2.95 20.12 -7.42
N ASN A 212 -3.05 20.61 -8.65
CA ASN A 212 -4.31 21.04 -9.26
C ASN A 212 -5.30 19.91 -9.59
N GLU A 213 -4.88 18.67 -9.50
CA GLU A 213 -5.77 17.50 -9.63
C GLU A 213 -6.59 17.24 -8.35
N PHE A 214 -6.23 17.92 -7.23
CA PHE A 214 -7.01 17.92 -5.99
C PHE A 214 -7.74 19.26 -5.85
N PRO A 215 -9.06 19.26 -5.59
CA PRO A 215 -9.82 20.47 -5.38
C PRO A 215 -9.39 21.18 -4.07
N ALA A 216 -9.69 22.47 -3.94
CA ALA A 216 -9.33 23.25 -2.76
C ALA A 216 -9.95 22.67 -1.48
N GLU A 217 -11.19 22.24 -1.54
CA GLU A 217 -11.96 21.66 -0.45
C GLU A 217 -11.30 20.39 0.13
N TYR A 218 -10.50 19.68 -0.67
CA TYR A 218 -9.78 18.49 -0.19
C TYR A 218 -8.82 18.84 0.96
N LEU A 219 -8.04 19.92 0.80
CA LEU A 219 -7.14 20.40 1.86
C LEU A 219 -7.91 20.93 3.05
N ASP A 220 -9.02 21.61 2.84
CA ASP A 220 -9.83 22.17 3.95
C ASP A 220 -10.47 21.05 4.76
N THR A 221 -10.92 19.96 4.10
CA THR A 221 -11.40 18.77 4.80
C THR A 221 -10.30 18.13 5.65
N ILE A 222 -9.07 18.01 5.12
CA ILE A 222 -7.93 17.48 5.90
C ILE A 222 -7.67 18.36 7.15
N LYS A 223 -7.73 19.69 7.02
CA LYS A 223 -7.57 20.60 8.16
C LYS A 223 -8.65 20.36 9.22
N SER A 224 -9.91 20.23 8.81
CA SER A 224 -11.01 19.92 9.73
C SER A 224 -10.82 18.57 10.41
N MET A 225 -10.30 17.54 9.70
CA MET A 225 -9.97 16.25 10.30
C MET A 225 -8.89 16.38 11.38
N ILE A 226 -7.84 17.17 11.13
CA ILE A 226 -6.76 17.41 12.08
C ILE A 226 -7.29 18.17 13.30
N GLU A 227 -8.13 19.18 13.10
CA GLU A 227 -8.76 19.94 14.16
C GLU A 227 -9.66 19.05 15.02
N PHE A 228 -10.52 18.24 14.40
CA PHE A 228 -11.34 17.26 15.10
C PHE A 228 -10.48 16.34 15.98
N TYR A 229 -9.43 15.74 15.39
CA TYR A 229 -8.53 14.83 16.12
C TYR A 229 -7.85 15.53 17.31
N THR A 230 -7.38 16.76 17.11
CA THR A 230 -6.75 17.55 18.16
C THR A 230 -7.71 17.83 19.32
N ASN A 231 -8.98 18.09 19.00
CA ASN A 231 -10.01 18.40 20.00
C ASN A 231 -10.46 17.19 20.82
N ILE A 232 -10.29 15.96 20.31
CA ILE A 232 -10.60 14.73 21.06
C ILE A 232 -9.40 14.19 21.86
N CYS A 233 -8.17 14.65 21.58
CA CYS A 233 -7.00 14.25 22.36
C CYS A 233 -7.05 14.72 23.80
N PHE A 234 -6.55 13.90 24.72
CA PHE A 234 -6.36 14.28 26.11
C PHE A 234 -5.17 15.26 26.28
N PRO A 235 -5.11 16.01 27.41
CA PRO A 235 -4.01 16.96 27.63
C PRO A 235 -2.59 16.35 27.64
N ASP A 236 -2.48 15.05 27.85
CA ASP A 236 -1.22 14.29 27.79
C ASP A 236 -0.90 13.77 26.38
N TYR A 237 -1.66 14.22 25.36
CA TYR A 237 -1.56 13.81 23.94
C TYR A 237 -1.93 12.36 23.67
N THR A 238 -2.56 11.66 24.59
CA THR A 238 -3.21 10.38 24.30
C THR A 238 -4.58 10.59 23.67
N ASN A 239 -5.11 9.59 23.02
CA ASN A 239 -6.45 9.62 22.45
C ASN A 239 -7.38 8.66 23.20
N PRO A 240 -8.70 8.93 23.17
CA PRO A 240 -9.66 7.98 23.74
C PRO A 240 -9.65 6.67 22.96
N CYS A 241 -9.76 5.56 23.70
CA CYS A 241 -9.80 4.21 23.13
C CYS A 241 -11.25 3.80 22.90
N PHE A 242 -11.80 4.18 21.75
CA PHE A 242 -13.08 3.61 21.30
C PHE A 242 -12.83 2.65 20.13
N SER A 243 -13.79 1.77 19.87
CA SER A 243 -13.75 0.80 18.81
C SER A 243 -12.46 -0.03 18.91
N ASP A 244 -11.68 -0.13 17.85
CA ASP A 244 -10.42 -0.89 17.79
C ASP A 244 -9.18 -0.06 18.18
N ALA A 245 -9.35 1.21 18.60
CA ALA A 245 -8.24 2.06 19.01
C ALA A 245 -7.56 1.52 20.29
N LYS A 246 -6.21 1.54 20.27
CA LYS A 246 -5.35 1.06 21.36
C LYS A 246 -4.46 2.16 21.90
#